data_e7789c54fd2263d9de9ac383cf228da0
#
_entry.id   e7789c54fd2263d9de9ac383cf228da0
#
_cell.length_a   1.000
_cell.length_b   1.000
_cell.length_c   1.000
_cell.angle_alpha   90.00
_cell.angle_beta   90.00
_cell.angle_gamma   90.00
#
_symmetry.space_group_name_H-M   'P 1'
#
loop_
_entity.id
_entity.type
_entity.pdbx_description
1 polymer ?
#
loop_
_entity_poly.entity_id
_entity_poly.type
_entity_poly.pdbx_seq_one_letter_code
_entity_poly.pdbx_strand_id
1 'polypeptide(L)'
;GTWSSWKWQSGEVLEIWGWSDSTGYDSQGVGEVHRDGLYRWEGNRKPGSWTAFDRMLHDAKPTTLLWDAVEWTSDQTRLGQVKSNQRVAWIVKGDQADREASYVQIPEVLEADQNELTQPLGWVRNHRLKEDMALVWDSPFVKATHDNIAVWKLKLDGVRTPQVWEVDVYRNAKFQVALANEVAFHVVDVLGREVRGYPIVPSSGISAAAVVDYDRNRKYRILIGSGDGDLLNYREEGARTPGWDFKPQAGRVIVQIQHLRVGNRDYLYAGQDDGSIRLLKRSGGDRFDSPVSVPPEQTPCFRLSQSIASSTVLYSDEQGWIQERTFGTNEAVGMSRMTRGLSVSMEDRDSDGIEEVIVQTVDGEEVWNARNERISP
;
A
#
# COMPACT_ATOMS: atom_id res chain seq x y z
N GLY A 1 -14.00 25.64 16.94
CA GLY A 1 -15.36 26.18 16.78
C GLY A 1 -16.40 25.13 17.10
N THR A 2 -17.45 25.52 17.77
CA THR A 2 -18.58 24.65 18.12
C THR A 2 -19.76 24.94 17.21
N TRP A 3 -20.32 23.90 16.61
CA TRP A 3 -21.58 23.95 15.90
C TRP A 3 -22.71 23.76 16.90
N SER A 4 -23.66 24.70 16.95
CA SER A 4 -24.73 24.63 17.95
C SER A 4 -26.05 24.07 17.42
N SER A 5 -26.35 24.22 16.15
CA SER A 5 -27.54 23.56 15.54
C SER A 5 -27.57 23.72 14.01
N TRP A 6 -28.26 22.78 13.34
CA TRP A 6 -28.59 22.83 11.93
C TRP A 6 -30.12 22.69 11.81
N LYS A 7 -30.75 23.54 11.03
CA LYS A 7 -32.17 23.46 10.79
C LYS A 7 -32.48 23.64 9.32
N TRP A 8 -33.30 22.75 8.76
CA TRP A 8 -33.83 22.88 7.42
C TRP A 8 -35.02 23.86 7.45
N GLN A 9 -34.97 24.83 6.55
CA GLN A 9 -36.14 25.65 6.22
C GLN A 9 -36.52 25.37 4.77
N SER A 10 -37.69 24.86 4.55
CA SER A 10 -38.37 24.58 3.28
C SER A 10 -37.51 24.34 2.02
N GLY A 11 -37.63 23.20 1.43
CA GLY A 11 -37.05 22.90 0.15
C GLY A 11 -35.57 22.61 0.20
N GLU A 12 -34.75 23.37 -0.53
CA GLU A 12 -33.30 23.14 -0.70
C GLU A 12 -32.43 24.06 0.17
N VAL A 13 -32.99 24.64 1.23
CA VAL A 13 -32.32 25.65 2.06
C VAL A 13 -31.90 25.07 3.40
N LEU A 14 -30.63 25.23 3.75
CA LEU A 14 -30.06 24.81 5.02
C LEU A 14 -29.76 26.05 5.86
N GLU A 15 -30.33 26.10 7.08
CA GLU A 15 -30.03 27.14 8.05
C GLU A 15 -28.99 26.65 9.07
N ILE A 16 -27.87 27.37 9.20
CA ILE A 16 -26.84 27.08 10.17
C ILE A 16 -26.91 28.10 11.29
N TRP A 17 -27.02 27.60 12.52
CA TRP A 17 -27.07 28.42 13.73
C TRP A 17 -25.83 28.24 14.57
N GLY A 18 -25.17 29.34 14.89
CA GLY A 18 -24.13 29.39 15.92
C GLY A 18 -22.87 28.64 15.61
N TRP A 19 -22.05 29.20 14.75
CA TRP A 19 -20.66 28.77 14.62
C TRP A 19 -19.74 29.87 15.10
N SER A 20 -18.88 29.53 16.09
CA SER A 20 -17.80 30.40 16.53
C SER A 20 -16.46 29.69 16.42
N ASP A 21 -15.45 30.36 15.92
CA ASP A 21 -14.07 29.89 15.94
C ASP A 21 -13.20 30.72 16.87
N SER A 22 -11.95 30.29 17.01
CA SER A 22 -10.97 30.99 17.82
C SER A 22 -10.58 32.38 17.28
N THR A 23 -11.09 32.76 16.13
CA THR A 23 -10.88 34.07 15.49
C THR A 23 -12.06 35.02 15.70
N GLY A 24 -13.07 34.58 16.45
CA GLY A 24 -14.26 35.39 16.76
C GLY A 24 -15.25 35.49 15.59
N TYR A 25 -15.15 34.61 14.61
CA TYR A 25 -16.18 34.52 13.56
C TYR A 25 -17.43 33.86 14.10
N ASP A 26 -18.47 34.66 14.23
CA ASP A 26 -19.83 34.20 14.55
C ASP A 26 -20.65 34.32 13.26
N SER A 27 -21.05 33.18 12.67
CA SER A 27 -21.83 33.18 11.43
C SER A 27 -23.17 32.49 11.64
N GLN A 28 -24.23 33.24 11.41
CA GLN A 28 -25.58 32.73 11.17
C GLN A 28 -25.88 32.92 9.70
N GLY A 29 -26.37 31.89 9.03
CA GLY A 29 -26.70 32.04 7.62
C GLY A 29 -27.46 30.90 7.01
N VAL A 30 -28.02 31.17 5.85
CA VAL A 30 -28.84 30.25 5.07
C VAL A 30 -28.05 29.84 3.83
N GLY A 31 -27.87 28.56 3.61
CA GLY A 31 -27.16 28.02 2.45
C GLY A 31 -28.09 27.25 1.51
N GLU A 32 -27.97 27.50 0.23
CA GLU A 32 -28.61 26.70 -0.83
C GLU A 32 -27.67 25.62 -1.33
N VAL A 33 -28.18 24.38 -1.43
CA VAL A 33 -27.46 23.25 -2.02
C VAL A 33 -28.03 22.97 -3.40
N HIS A 34 -27.22 23.11 -4.43
CA HIS A 34 -27.61 22.78 -5.79
C HIS A 34 -27.35 21.30 -6.10
N ARG A 35 -28.10 20.73 -7.06
CA ARG A 35 -27.99 19.31 -7.48
C ARG A 35 -26.61 18.90 -7.98
N ASP A 36 -25.82 19.84 -8.44
CA ASP A 36 -24.46 19.67 -8.93
C ASP A 36 -23.38 19.81 -7.86
N GLY A 37 -23.80 19.96 -6.59
CA GLY A 37 -22.88 20.10 -5.46
C GLY A 37 -22.30 21.49 -5.26
N LEU A 38 -22.78 22.49 -6.00
CA LEU A 38 -22.45 23.88 -5.74
C LEU A 38 -23.28 24.41 -4.58
N TYR A 39 -22.63 25.12 -3.68
CA TYR A 39 -23.26 25.70 -2.50
C TYR A 39 -23.38 27.18 -2.66
N ARG A 40 -24.53 27.66 -2.23
CA ARG A 40 -24.76 29.06 -2.03
C ARG A 40 -25.07 29.31 -0.55
N TRP A 41 -24.23 30.14 0.09
CA TRP A 41 -24.41 30.58 1.46
C TRP A 41 -24.78 32.04 1.49
N GLU A 42 -25.87 32.38 2.15
CA GLU A 42 -26.21 33.77 2.45
C GLU A 42 -26.19 33.97 3.96
N GLY A 43 -25.08 34.49 4.49
CA GLY A 43 -24.97 34.91 5.89
C GLY A 43 -25.40 36.35 6.05
N ASN A 44 -26.20 36.65 7.07
CA ASN A 44 -26.59 37.98 7.55
C ASN A 44 -26.80 39.08 6.49
N ARG A 45 -27.45 38.78 5.38
CA ARG A 45 -27.99 39.71 4.36
C ARG A 45 -27.11 40.90 3.95
N LYS A 46 -25.81 40.87 4.15
CA LYS A 46 -24.90 41.92 3.61
C LYS A 46 -24.28 41.44 2.31
N PRO A 47 -24.34 42.27 1.23
CA PRO A 47 -23.60 41.96 0.02
C PRO A 47 -22.12 41.79 0.34
N GLY A 48 -21.58 40.60 0.08
CA GLY A 48 -20.21 40.23 0.40
C GLY A 48 -20.06 39.17 1.51
N SER A 49 -21.12 38.71 2.14
CA SER A 49 -21.06 37.71 3.23
C SER A 49 -20.91 36.25 2.77
N TRP A 50 -20.83 36.02 1.47
CA TRP A 50 -20.27 34.81 0.87
C TRP A 50 -18.92 34.43 1.44
N THR A 51 -18.32 35.38 2.09
CA THR A 51 -16.95 35.35 2.50
C THR A 51 -16.68 34.46 3.71
N ALA A 52 -17.63 34.12 4.58
CA ALA A 52 -17.32 33.32 5.74
C ALA A 52 -17.25 31.81 5.38
N PHE A 53 -18.21 31.30 4.63
CA PHE A 53 -18.20 29.88 4.21
C PHE A 53 -17.23 29.66 3.06
N ASP A 54 -17.17 30.56 2.07
CA ASP A 54 -16.14 30.55 1.03
C ASP A 54 -14.73 30.77 1.59
N ARG A 55 -14.56 31.64 2.58
CA ARG A 55 -13.28 31.75 3.30
C ARG A 55 -13.01 30.53 4.15
N MET A 56 -14.00 29.96 4.81
CA MET A 56 -13.84 28.70 5.53
C MET A 56 -13.43 27.57 4.57
N LEU A 57 -14.04 27.48 3.40
CA LEU A 57 -13.66 26.52 2.37
C LEU A 57 -12.32 26.88 1.70
N HIS A 58 -12.04 28.16 1.51
CA HIS A 58 -10.83 28.65 0.85
C HIS A 58 -9.63 28.72 1.81
N ASP A 59 -9.82 29.20 3.05
CA ASP A 59 -8.78 29.27 4.08
C ASP A 59 -8.50 27.90 4.69
N ALA A 60 -9.48 27.01 4.61
CA ALA A 60 -9.32 25.60 4.93
C ALA A 60 -8.32 24.91 4.00
N LYS A 61 -7.96 25.54 2.86
CA LYS A 61 -7.22 24.88 1.78
C LYS A 61 -7.72 23.45 1.69
N PRO A 62 -8.92 23.22 1.17
CA PRO A 62 -9.48 21.87 1.14
C PRO A 62 -8.50 21.03 0.36
N THR A 63 -7.70 20.25 1.08
CA THR A 63 -6.78 19.29 0.50
C THR A 63 -7.56 18.24 -0.28
N THR A 64 -8.85 18.12 0.02
CA THR A 64 -9.76 17.26 -0.72
C THR A 64 -11.22 17.65 -0.43
N LEU A 65 -11.92 18.16 -1.42
CA LEU A 65 -13.37 18.02 -1.46
C LEU A 65 -13.64 16.58 -1.85
N LEU A 66 -13.88 15.73 -0.87
CA LEU A 66 -14.24 14.32 -1.09
C LEU A 66 -15.71 14.24 -1.47
N TRP A 67 -16.07 14.72 -2.65
CA TRP A 67 -17.43 14.60 -3.19
C TRP A 67 -17.82 13.13 -3.43
N ASP A 68 -16.85 12.25 -3.66
CA ASP A 68 -17.07 10.81 -3.82
C ASP A 68 -17.34 10.08 -2.49
N ALA A 69 -17.14 10.72 -1.35
CA ALA A 69 -17.42 10.18 -0.03
C ALA A 69 -18.82 10.55 0.49
N VAL A 70 -19.69 11.07 -0.37
CA VAL A 70 -21.07 11.32 -0.03
C VAL A 70 -21.85 10.02 -0.22
N GLU A 71 -22.03 9.26 0.86
CA GLU A 71 -23.04 8.19 0.87
C GLU A 71 -24.42 8.82 0.91
N TRP A 72 -25.17 8.61 -0.14
CA TRP A 72 -26.56 8.99 -0.23
C TRP A 72 -27.40 7.94 0.52
N THR A 73 -27.77 8.25 1.75
CA THR A 73 -28.63 7.40 2.56
C THR A 73 -30.10 7.69 2.29
N SER A 74 -30.66 7.11 1.29
CA SER A 74 -32.03 7.32 0.77
C SER A 74 -32.16 8.46 -0.24
N ASP A 75 -33.17 8.38 -1.08
CA ASP A 75 -33.41 9.26 -2.22
C ASP A 75 -33.61 10.75 -1.91
N GLN A 76 -33.49 11.15 -0.64
CA GLN A 76 -33.89 12.47 -0.20
C GLN A 76 -32.89 13.21 0.71
N THR A 77 -31.80 12.57 1.15
CA THR A 77 -30.83 13.25 2.02
C THR A 77 -29.41 13.06 1.54
N ARG A 78 -28.70 14.13 1.36
CA ARG A 78 -27.29 14.10 0.98
C ARG A 78 -26.44 14.75 2.05
N LEU A 79 -25.43 14.02 2.52
CA LEU A 79 -24.48 14.47 3.52
C LEU A 79 -23.11 14.67 2.87
N GLY A 80 -22.57 15.88 2.90
CA GLY A 80 -21.21 16.17 2.47
C GLY A 80 -20.32 16.55 3.63
N GLN A 81 -19.10 16.06 3.66
CA GLN A 81 -18.12 16.40 4.67
C GLN A 81 -16.96 17.19 4.04
N VAL A 82 -16.65 18.35 4.62
CA VAL A 82 -15.43 19.10 4.33
C VAL A 82 -14.58 19.09 5.59
N LYS A 83 -13.39 18.54 5.50
CA LYS A 83 -12.44 18.47 6.60
C LYS A 83 -11.22 19.32 6.30
N SER A 84 -10.88 20.24 7.20
CA SER A 84 -9.66 21.02 7.13
C SER A 84 -9.22 21.45 8.52
N ASN A 85 -7.91 21.30 8.83
CA ASN A 85 -7.30 21.77 10.07
C ASN A 85 -8.14 21.51 11.33
N GLN A 86 -8.58 20.25 11.51
CA GLN A 86 -9.45 19.82 12.62
C GLN A 86 -10.89 20.35 12.57
N ARG A 87 -11.31 20.98 11.49
CA ARG A 87 -12.70 21.44 11.31
C ARG A 87 -13.42 20.54 10.32
N VAL A 88 -14.66 20.18 10.67
CA VAL A 88 -15.53 19.37 9.83
C VAL A 88 -16.79 20.17 9.55
N ALA A 89 -17.09 20.41 8.29
CA ALA A 89 -18.35 20.97 7.87
C ALA A 89 -19.19 19.88 7.22
N TRP A 90 -20.44 19.74 7.65
CA TRP A 90 -21.41 18.80 7.12
C TRP A 90 -22.48 19.54 6.34
N ILE A 91 -22.88 19.00 5.23
CA ILE A 91 -23.93 19.56 4.40
C ILE A 91 -24.98 18.48 4.18
N VAL A 92 -26.20 18.78 4.59
CA VAL A 92 -27.33 17.85 4.51
C VAL A 92 -28.38 18.43 3.58
N LYS A 93 -28.81 17.67 2.57
CA LYS A 93 -29.96 17.99 1.74
C LYS A 93 -31.16 17.09 2.13
N GLY A 94 -32.31 17.65 2.39
CA GLY A 94 -33.52 16.90 2.65
C GLY A 94 -34.73 17.57 2.04
N ASP A 95 -35.73 16.78 1.62
CA ASP A 95 -36.94 17.23 0.92
C ASP A 95 -38.14 17.57 1.85
N GLN A 96 -37.96 17.65 3.15
CA GLN A 96 -39.07 17.97 4.05
C GLN A 96 -38.73 19.00 5.11
N ALA A 97 -39.60 20.00 5.18
CA ALA A 97 -39.49 21.20 5.98
C ALA A 97 -39.59 21.00 7.51
N ASP A 98 -39.87 19.82 8.01
CA ASP A 98 -40.23 19.59 9.42
C ASP A 98 -39.42 18.50 10.14
N ARG A 99 -38.27 18.13 9.63
CA ARG A 99 -37.38 17.25 10.41
C ARG A 99 -36.37 18.13 11.14
N GLU A 100 -36.54 18.26 12.46
CA GLU A 100 -35.39 18.48 13.31
C GLU A 100 -34.32 17.49 12.85
N ALA A 101 -33.20 18.02 12.37
CA ALA A 101 -32.07 17.18 12.08
C ALA A 101 -31.78 16.44 13.38
N SER A 102 -32.26 15.21 13.49
CA SER A 102 -31.82 14.30 14.53
C SER A 102 -30.32 14.43 14.48
N TYR A 103 -29.69 14.86 15.57
CA TYR A 103 -28.25 14.93 15.66
C TYR A 103 -27.74 13.70 14.93
N VAL A 104 -27.22 13.87 13.70
CA VAL A 104 -26.35 12.88 13.17
C VAL A 104 -25.20 13.00 14.16
N GLN A 105 -25.26 12.14 15.18
CA GLN A 105 -24.12 11.92 16.04
C GLN A 105 -23.02 11.77 15.03
N ILE A 106 -22.13 12.75 14.94
CA ILE A 106 -20.90 12.61 14.18
C ILE A 106 -20.46 11.24 14.61
N PRO A 107 -20.46 10.18 13.75
CA PRO A 107 -19.90 8.91 14.18
C PRO A 107 -18.58 9.38 14.70
N GLU A 108 -18.44 9.37 16.03
CA GLU A 108 -17.28 9.77 16.79
C GLU A 108 -16.15 9.39 15.89
N VAL A 109 -15.43 10.35 15.32
CA VAL A 109 -14.43 10.12 14.25
C VAL A 109 -13.88 8.84 14.66
N LEU A 110 -14.23 7.70 13.94
CA LEU A 110 -13.94 6.39 14.46
C LEU A 110 -12.55 6.56 14.91
N GLU A 111 -12.38 6.79 16.21
CA GLU A 111 -11.08 7.06 16.81
C GLU A 111 -10.38 5.85 16.30
N ALA A 112 -9.53 6.07 15.29
CA ALA A 112 -8.96 5.07 14.45
C ALA A 112 -8.53 4.07 15.47
N ASP A 113 -9.24 2.95 15.52
CA ASP A 113 -9.30 2.03 16.66
C ASP A 113 -7.89 1.96 17.17
N GLN A 114 -7.56 2.68 18.25
CA GLN A 114 -6.17 2.92 18.68
C GLN A 114 -5.57 1.61 19.17
N ASN A 115 -6.35 0.54 19.06
CA ASN A 115 -6.02 -0.80 19.51
C ASN A 115 -5.53 -1.76 18.42
N GLU A 116 -5.58 -1.41 17.15
CA GLU A 116 -4.78 -2.09 16.12
C GLU A 116 -4.05 -1.01 15.31
N LEU A 117 -2.85 -0.68 15.72
CA LEU A 117 -1.82 -0.13 14.83
C LEU A 117 -1.57 -1.21 13.76
N THR A 118 -2.44 -1.27 12.77
CA THR A 118 -2.22 -2.09 11.59
C THR A 118 -0.91 -1.58 11.01
N GLN A 119 0.13 -2.38 11.10
CA GLN A 119 1.43 -1.99 10.54
C GLN A 119 1.21 -1.66 9.07
N PRO A 120 1.70 -0.53 8.59
CA PRO A 120 1.53 -0.17 7.20
C PRO A 120 2.21 -1.22 6.32
N LEU A 121 1.56 -1.55 5.19
CA LEU A 121 2.13 -2.42 4.16
C LEU A 121 3.43 -1.85 3.57
N GLY A 122 3.56 -0.54 3.60
CA GLY A 122 4.70 0.19 3.08
C GLY A 122 4.43 1.69 3.04
N TRP A 123 5.39 2.41 2.50
CA TRP A 123 5.36 3.86 2.38
C TRP A 123 5.61 4.27 0.93
N VAL A 124 5.03 5.39 0.52
CA VAL A 124 5.25 5.97 -0.81
C VAL A 124 5.38 7.48 -0.73
N ARG A 125 6.40 8.02 -1.40
CA ARG A 125 6.62 9.46 -1.47
C ARG A 125 5.52 10.18 -2.24
N ASN A 126 4.81 11.07 -1.58
CA ASN A 126 3.84 11.94 -2.24
C ASN A 126 4.48 13.28 -2.62
N HIS A 127 4.76 13.47 -3.90
CA HIS A 127 5.39 14.69 -4.40
C HIS A 127 4.53 15.96 -4.22
N ARG A 128 3.24 15.82 -4.00
CA ARG A 128 2.32 16.95 -3.75
C ARG A 128 2.35 17.39 -2.30
N LEU A 129 2.34 16.42 -1.37
CA LEU A 129 2.46 16.68 0.07
C LEU A 129 3.91 16.95 0.47
N LYS A 130 4.88 16.53 -0.35
CA LYS A 130 6.33 16.50 -0.07
C LYS A 130 6.72 15.59 1.11
N GLU A 131 5.84 14.69 1.47
CA GLU A 131 5.93 13.75 2.58
C GLU A 131 5.50 12.35 2.15
N ASP A 132 5.76 11.36 2.98
CA ASP A 132 5.41 9.99 2.67
C ASP A 132 3.98 9.68 3.13
N MET A 133 3.29 8.86 2.35
CA MET A 133 1.99 8.28 2.71
C MET A 133 2.19 6.86 3.18
N ALA A 134 1.53 6.47 4.26
CA ALA A 134 1.45 5.07 4.67
C ALA A 134 0.36 4.36 3.86
N LEU A 135 0.65 3.12 3.45
CA LEU A 135 -0.30 2.24 2.79
C LEU A 135 -0.83 1.24 3.81
N VAL A 136 -2.13 1.24 4.04
CA VAL A 136 -2.78 0.39 5.05
C VAL A 136 -3.79 -0.51 4.36
N TRP A 137 -3.80 -1.80 4.75
CA TRP A 137 -4.80 -2.76 4.31
C TRP A 137 -6.00 -2.76 5.25
N ASP A 138 -7.16 -2.47 4.70
CA ASP A 138 -8.46 -2.55 5.36
C ASP A 138 -9.43 -3.23 4.39
N SER A 139 -9.41 -4.56 4.42
CA SER A 139 -10.09 -5.41 3.43
C SER A 139 -11.54 -4.98 3.19
N PRO A 140 -11.96 -4.81 1.94
CA PRO A 140 -11.24 -5.06 0.69
C PRO A 140 -10.49 -3.83 0.12
N PHE A 141 -10.09 -2.89 0.95
CA PHE A 141 -9.49 -1.63 0.50
C PHE A 141 -8.01 -1.51 0.89
N VAL A 142 -7.20 -1.00 -0.02
CA VAL A 142 -5.93 -0.36 0.32
C VAL A 142 -6.20 1.13 0.49
N LYS A 143 -5.78 1.68 1.63
CA LYS A 143 -5.85 3.10 1.94
C LYS A 143 -4.44 3.68 1.93
N ALA A 144 -4.24 4.80 1.24
CA ALA A 144 -3.07 5.64 1.47
C ALA A 144 -3.45 6.70 2.50
N THR A 145 -2.68 6.79 3.56
CA THR A 145 -2.93 7.72 4.66
C THR A 145 -1.75 8.65 4.87
N HIS A 146 -2.03 9.87 5.28
CA HIS A 146 -1.06 10.86 5.71
C HIS A 146 -1.61 11.51 6.97
N ASP A 147 -0.83 11.55 8.07
CA ASP A 147 -1.28 11.99 9.39
C ASP A 147 -2.60 11.30 9.83
N ASN A 148 -2.69 9.98 9.59
CA ASN A 148 -3.89 9.16 9.85
C ASN A 148 -5.15 9.57 9.06
N ILE A 149 -4.99 10.42 8.05
CA ILE A 149 -6.09 10.84 7.17
C ILE A 149 -5.95 10.10 5.83
N ALA A 150 -7.03 9.45 5.40
CA ALA A 150 -7.04 8.80 4.09
C ALA A 150 -6.92 9.84 2.98
N VAL A 151 -5.86 9.70 2.16
CA VAL A 151 -5.63 10.50 0.94
C VAL A 151 -6.43 9.91 -0.22
N TRP A 152 -6.43 8.59 -0.32
CA TRP A 152 -7.24 7.83 -1.26
C TRP A 152 -7.48 6.41 -0.74
N LYS A 153 -8.45 5.74 -1.33
CA LYS A 153 -8.70 4.31 -1.13
C LYS A 153 -8.92 3.63 -2.47
N LEU A 154 -8.39 2.43 -2.61
CA LEU A 154 -8.57 1.57 -3.77
C LEU A 154 -9.20 0.27 -3.32
N LYS A 155 -10.36 -0.08 -3.91
CA LYS A 155 -10.96 -1.40 -3.70
C LYS A 155 -10.21 -2.43 -4.55
N LEU A 156 -9.76 -3.50 -3.92
CA LEU A 156 -9.19 -4.64 -4.61
C LEU A 156 -10.19 -5.79 -4.64
N ASP A 157 -10.26 -6.47 -5.77
CA ASP A 157 -10.93 -7.77 -5.83
C ASP A 157 -9.99 -8.81 -5.20
N GLY A 158 -10.55 -9.74 -4.40
CA GLY A 158 -9.77 -10.71 -3.64
C GLY A 158 -9.73 -10.41 -2.14
N VAL A 159 -9.06 -11.29 -1.38
CA VAL A 159 -9.06 -11.26 0.09
C VAL A 159 -7.67 -11.24 0.72
N ARG A 160 -6.63 -11.54 -0.06
CA ARG A 160 -5.27 -11.56 0.47
C ARG A 160 -4.72 -10.14 0.62
N THR A 161 -3.98 -9.95 1.70
CA THR A 161 -3.19 -8.73 1.91
C THR A 161 -2.27 -8.50 0.72
N PRO A 162 -2.34 -7.35 0.04
CA PRO A 162 -1.52 -7.09 -1.12
C PRO A 162 -0.06 -6.85 -0.75
N GLN A 163 0.84 -7.24 -1.65
CA GLN A 163 2.21 -6.74 -1.66
C GLN A 163 2.23 -5.34 -2.26
N VAL A 164 3.14 -4.49 -1.78
CA VAL A 164 3.24 -3.10 -2.24
C VAL A 164 4.68 -2.73 -2.59
N TRP A 165 4.84 -1.86 -3.59
CA TRP A 165 6.13 -1.29 -4.00
C TRP A 165 5.97 0.17 -4.36
N GLU A 166 6.97 0.98 -4.01
CA GLU A 166 7.13 2.31 -4.57
C GLU A 166 7.81 2.19 -5.93
N VAL A 167 7.23 2.81 -6.96
CA VAL A 167 7.78 2.81 -8.33
C VAL A 167 7.75 4.21 -8.95
N ASP A 168 8.64 4.48 -9.88
CA ASP A 168 8.63 5.70 -10.69
C ASP A 168 8.59 5.32 -12.18
N VAL A 169 7.42 4.83 -12.62
CA VAL A 169 7.23 4.32 -13.99
C VAL A 169 7.43 5.39 -15.05
N TYR A 170 7.27 6.66 -14.70
CA TYR A 170 7.51 7.79 -15.59
C TYR A 170 8.92 8.37 -15.51
N ARG A 171 9.75 7.91 -14.58
CA ARG A 171 11.14 8.37 -14.39
C ARG A 171 11.28 9.87 -14.20
N ASN A 172 10.37 10.46 -13.45
CA ASN A 172 10.26 11.90 -13.23
C ASN A 172 10.26 12.28 -11.75
N ALA A 173 10.66 11.34 -10.87
CA ALA A 173 10.66 11.48 -9.42
C ALA A 173 9.26 11.75 -8.81
N LYS A 174 8.19 11.41 -9.55
CA LYS A 174 6.82 11.40 -9.04
C LYS A 174 6.41 9.94 -8.93
N PHE A 175 6.49 9.43 -7.72
CA PHE A 175 6.31 8.02 -7.45
C PHE A 175 4.85 7.58 -7.57
N GLN A 176 4.66 6.32 -7.87
CA GLN A 176 3.40 5.59 -7.92
C GLN A 176 3.48 4.43 -6.95
N VAL A 177 2.33 3.87 -6.61
CA VAL A 177 2.20 2.64 -5.84
C VAL A 177 1.91 1.48 -6.77
N ALA A 178 2.76 0.46 -6.78
CA ALA A 178 2.43 -0.83 -7.35
C ALA A 178 1.85 -1.73 -6.27
N LEU A 179 0.81 -2.48 -6.58
CA LEU A 179 0.05 -3.33 -5.66
C LEU A 179 -0.23 -4.68 -6.34
N ALA A 180 -0.03 -5.78 -5.65
CA ALA A 180 -0.39 -7.09 -6.14
C ALA A 180 -1.09 -7.93 -5.07
N ASN A 181 -2.23 -8.50 -5.40
CA ASN A 181 -2.87 -9.56 -4.65
C ASN A 181 -3.06 -10.80 -5.52
N GLU A 182 -3.88 -11.75 -5.11
CA GLU A 182 -4.14 -12.98 -5.86
C GLU A 182 -4.92 -12.80 -7.17
N VAL A 183 -5.50 -11.61 -7.41
CA VAL A 183 -6.35 -11.34 -8.58
C VAL A 183 -5.65 -10.49 -9.61
N ALA A 184 -5.04 -9.38 -9.19
CA ALA A 184 -4.55 -8.34 -10.10
C ALA A 184 -3.28 -7.66 -9.61
N PHE A 185 -2.53 -7.11 -10.58
CA PHE A 185 -1.40 -6.22 -10.34
C PHE A 185 -1.79 -4.81 -10.79
N HIS A 186 -1.86 -3.89 -9.85
CA HIS A 186 -2.22 -2.50 -10.04
C HIS A 186 -1.00 -1.59 -10.00
N VAL A 187 -1.06 -0.48 -10.70
CA VAL A 187 -0.18 0.67 -10.46
C VAL A 187 -1.04 1.92 -10.41
N VAL A 188 -0.99 2.63 -9.28
CA VAL A 188 -1.79 3.83 -9.06
C VAL A 188 -0.92 5.04 -8.74
N ASP A 189 -1.37 6.22 -9.14
CA ASP A 189 -0.69 7.47 -8.81
C ASP A 189 -0.98 7.91 -7.36
N VAL A 190 -0.36 9.00 -6.92
CA VAL A 190 -0.54 9.56 -5.56
C VAL A 190 -1.96 10.04 -5.24
N LEU A 191 -2.89 9.95 -6.19
CA LEU A 191 -4.31 10.24 -6.02
C LEU A 191 -5.16 8.96 -6.09
N GLY A 192 -4.55 7.78 -6.15
CA GLY A 192 -5.24 6.50 -6.25
C GLY A 192 -5.80 6.18 -7.65
N ARG A 193 -5.38 6.91 -8.69
CA ARG A 193 -5.86 6.69 -10.06
C ARG A 193 -4.96 5.68 -10.77
N GLU A 194 -5.59 4.72 -11.43
CA GLU A 194 -4.88 3.73 -12.24
C GLU A 194 -3.99 4.37 -13.30
N VAL A 195 -2.76 3.89 -13.38
CA VAL A 195 -1.81 4.23 -14.44
C VAL A 195 -2.20 3.46 -15.71
N ARG A 196 -2.06 4.11 -16.86
CA ARG A 196 -2.37 3.49 -18.16
C ARG A 196 -1.61 2.18 -18.35
N GLY A 197 -2.32 1.13 -18.75
CA GLY A 197 -1.78 -0.23 -18.93
C GLY A 197 -2.05 -1.15 -17.75
N TYR A 198 -2.65 -0.64 -16.69
CA TYR A 198 -3.05 -1.40 -15.49
C TYR A 198 -4.57 -1.30 -15.26
N PRO A 199 -5.15 -2.24 -14.48
CA PRO A 199 -4.49 -3.38 -13.86
C PRO A 199 -4.11 -4.49 -14.86
N ILE A 200 -3.11 -5.31 -14.48
CA ILE A 200 -2.80 -6.57 -15.16
C ILE A 200 -3.56 -7.68 -14.44
N VAL A 201 -4.42 -8.38 -15.13
CA VAL A 201 -5.26 -9.45 -14.58
C VAL A 201 -4.97 -10.75 -15.32
N PRO A 202 -4.09 -11.63 -14.81
CA PRO A 202 -3.86 -12.94 -15.38
C PRO A 202 -5.10 -13.84 -15.25
N SER A 203 -5.37 -14.66 -16.26
CA SER A 203 -6.58 -15.52 -16.28
C SER A 203 -6.63 -16.56 -15.16
N SER A 204 -5.48 -17.01 -14.68
CA SER A 204 -5.34 -18.01 -13.60
C SER A 204 -4.97 -17.38 -12.25
N GLY A 205 -5.14 -16.06 -12.11
CA GLY A 205 -4.78 -15.32 -10.91
C GLY A 205 -3.27 -15.15 -10.72
N ILE A 206 -2.88 -14.59 -9.59
CA ILE A 206 -1.50 -14.29 -9.21
C ILE A 206 -1.12 -15.14 -8.01
N SER A 207 -0.09 -15.95 -8.16
CA SER A 207 0.50 -16.75 -7.08
C SER A 207 1.69 -16.04 -6.41
N ALA A 208 2.44 -15.24 -7.18
CA ALA A 208 3.54 -14.42 -6.69
C ALA A 208 3.73 -13.20 -7.59
N ALA A 209 4.27 -12.11 -7.03
CA ALA A 209 4.63 -10.93 -7.82
C ALA A 209 5.96 -10.34 -7.35
N ALA A 210 6.68 -9.68 -8.25
CA ALA A 210 7.85 -8.89 -7.92
C ALA A 210 8.03 -7.74 -8.91
N VAL A 211 8.54 -6.62 -8.41
CA VAL A 211 8.99 -5.49 -9.22
C VAL A 211 10.50 -5.42 -9.17
N VAL A 212 11.15 -5.50 -10.33
CA VAL A 212 12.60 -5.56 -10.44
C VAL A 212 13.13 -4.41 -11.27
N ASP A 213 14.10 -3.67 -10.74
CA ASP A 213 14.89 -2.68 -11.47
C ASP A 213 16.34 -3.19 -11.60
N TYR A 214 16.62 -3.96 -12.65
CA TYR A 214 17.92 -4.63 -12.83
C TYR A 214 19.10 -3.67 -12.87
N ASP A 215 18.92 -2.51 -13.45
CA ASP A 215 20.01 -1.58 -13.75
C ASP A 215 19.90 -0.28 -12.93
N ARG A 216 18.99 -0.24 -11.94
CA ARG A 216 18.70 0.92 -11.08
C ARG A 216 18.42 2.19 -11.88
N ASN A 217 17.71 2.03 -13.00
CA ASN A 217 17.39 3.11 -13.94
C ASN A 217 15.89 3.34 -14.11
N ARG A 218 15.09 2.71 -13.23
CA ARG A 218 13.61 2.79 -13.19
C ARG A 218 12.93 2.23 -14.45
N LYS A 219 13.64 1.35 -15.19
CA LYS A 219 13.06 0.51 -16.23
C LYS A 219 12.64 -0.81 -15.60
N TYR A 220 11.56 -0.75 -14.90
CA TYR A 220 11.08 -1.89 -14.13
C TYR A 220 10.70 -3.07 -15.00
N ARG A 221 10.82 -4.26 -14.41
CA ARG A 221 10.18 -5.48 -14.87
C ARG A 221 9.21 -5.93 -13.79
N ILE A 222 7.99 -6.21 -14.21
CA ILE A 222 6.96 -6.76 -13.36
C ILE A 222 6.88 -8.24 -13.67
N LEU A 223 7.23 -9.03 -12.68
CA LEU A 223 7.22 -10.49 -12.76
C LEU A 223 5.99 -10.98 -12.01
N ILE A 224 5.21 -11.83 -12.63
CA ILE A 224 3.98 -12.38 -12.07
C ILE A 224 3.99 -13.89 -12.27
N GLY A 225 4.06 -14.62 -11.16
CA GLY A 225 3.74 -16.04 -11.13
C GLY A 225 2.22 -16.20 -11.24
N SER A 226 1.75 -17.00 -12.15
CA SER A 226 0.32 -17.26 -12.36
C SER A 226 -0.08 -18.63 -11.83
N GLY A 227 -1.37 -18.79 -11.48
CA GLY A 227 -1.87 -20.01 -10.86
C GLY A 227 -1.77 -21.27 -11.74
N ASP A 228 -1.51 -21.12 -13.03
CA ASP A 228 -1.23 -22.22 -13.97
C ASP A 228 0.25 -22.58 -14.09
N GLY A 229 1.11 -21.96 -13.26
CA GLY A 229 2.54 -22.25 -13.16
C GLY A 229 3.43 -21.47 -14.12
N ASP A 230 2.87 -20.56 -14.92
CA ASP A 230 3.68 -19.69 -15.76
C ASP A 230 4.30 -18.55 -14.95
N LEU A 231 5.43 -18.01 -15.41
CA LEU A 231 6.06 -16.80 -14.93
C LEU A 231 6.01 -15.74 -16.02
N LEU A 232 5.16 -14.76 -15.83
CA LEU A 232 4.89 -13.71 -16.80
C LEU A 232 5.81 -12.52 -16.52
N ASN A 233 6.28 -11.86 -17.58
CA ASN A 233 7.15 -10.69 -17.47
C ASN A 233 6.58 -9.52 -18.27
N TYR A 234 6.38 -8.41 -17.59
CA TYR A 234 5.88 -7.16 -18.17
C TYR A 234 6.89 -6.03 -17.98
N ARG A 235 6.86 -5.08 -18.88
CA ARG A 235 7.57 -3.81 -18.75
C ARG A 235 6.75 -2.81 -17.92
N GLU A 236 7.38 -1.71 -17.53
CA GLU A 236 6.77 -0.66 -16.70
C GLU A 236 5.50 -0.02 -17.28
N GLU A 237 5.27 -0.13 -18.59
CA GLU A 237 4.05 0.33 -19.23
C GLU A 237 2.92 -0.74 -19.28
N GLY A 238 3.09 -1.87 -18.59
CA GLY A 238 2.12 -2.96 -18.56
C GLY A 238 2.13 -3.88 -19.79
N ALA A 239 3.05 -3.70 -20.73
CA ALA A 239 3.18 -4.53 -21.90
C ALA A 239 4.07 -5.75 -21.64
N ARG A 240 3.77 -6.90 -22.28
CA ARG A 240 4.60 -8.11 -22.21
C ARG A 240 6.04 -7.82 -22.66
N THR A 241 7.01 -8.38 -21.93
CA THR A 241 8.42 -8.26 -22.29
C THR A 241 8.75 -9.18 -23.49
N PRO A 242 9.22 -8.64 -24.62
CA PRO A 242 9.64 -9.45 -25.76
C PRO A 242 10.83 -10.34 -25.40
N GLY A 243 10.87 -11.56 -25.99
CA GLY A 243 11.97 -12.50 -25.79
C GLY A 243 12.03 -13.15 -24.41
N TRP A 244 10.97 -13.04 -23.62
CA TRP A 244 10.81 -13.80 -22.38
C TRP A 244 10.64 -15.28 -22.69
N ASP A 245 11.47 -16.13 -22.12
CA ASP A 245 11.60 -17.55 -22.46
C ASP A 245 11.50 -18.47 -21.23
N PHE A 246 10.61 -18.14 -20.31
CA PHE A 246 10.31 -19.03 -19.19
C PHE A 246 9.58 -20.28 -19.68
N LYS A 247 9.94 -21.43 -19.13
CA LYS A 247 9.26 -22.71 -19.41
C LYS A 247 8.68 -23.23 -18.08
N PRO A 248 7.37 -23.25 -17.94
CA PRO A 248 6.75 -23.80 -16.74
C PRO A 248 7.08 -25.29 -16.58
N GLN A 249 7.22 -25.71 -15.34
CA GLN A 249 7.30 -27.13 -14.97
C GLN A 249 5.88 -27.64 -14.70
N ALA A 250 5.55 -28.79 -15.26
CA ALA A 250 4.21 -29.37 -15.13
C ALA A 250 3.83 -29.61 -13.66
N GLY A 251 2.68 -29.10 -13.27
CA GLY A 251 2.14 -29.25 -11.91
C GLY A 251 2.87 -28.44 -10.84
N ARG A 252 3.66 -27.42 -11.24
CA ARG A 252 4.37 -26.52 -10.30
C ARG A 252 3.88 -25.10 -10.46
N VAL A 253 3.78 -24.40 -9.33
CA VAL A 253 3.38 -22.99 -9.27
C VAL A 253 4.50 -22.18 -8.64
N ILE A 254 4.83 -21.04 -9.21
CA ILE A 254 5.79 -20.09 -8.62
C ILE A 254 5.09 -19.35 -7.49
N VAL A 255 5.58 -19.50 -6.27
CA VAL A 255 5.01 -18.87 -5.07
C VAL A 255 5.86 -17.74 -4.50
N GLN A 256 7.11 -17.63 -4.98
CA GLN A 256 8.03 -16.57 -4.57
C GLN A 256 8.92 -16.14 -5.73
N ILE A 257 9.18 -14.84 -5.80
CA ILE A 257 10.06 -14.24 -6.82
C ILE A 257 10.94 -13.19 -6.15
N GLN A 258 12.26 -13.31 -6.32
CA GLN A 258 13.20 -12.29 -5.86
C GLN A 258 14.32 -12.09 -6.89
N HIS A 259 14.91 -10.90 -6.89
CA HIS A 259 16.06 -10.58 -7.74
C HIS A 259 17.35 -10.62 -6.94
N LEU A 260 18.32 -11.39 -7.42
CA LEU A 260 19.64 -11.51 -6.83
C LEU A 260 20.67 -11.02 -7.84
N ARG A 261 21.64 -10.23 -7.36
CA ARG A 261 22.77 -9.79 -8.19
C ARG A 261 24.07 -10.27 -7.58
N VAL A 262 24.73 -11.21 -8.27
CA VAL A 262 26.00 -11.77 -7.86
C VAL A 262 27.08 -11.34 -8.85
N GLY A 263 27.98 -10.45 -8.42
CA GLY A 263 28.93 -9.78 -9.29
C GLY A 263 28.21 -9.00 -10.42
N ASN A 264 28.51 -9.35 -11.67
CA ASN A 264 27.91 -8.73 -12.85
C ASN A 264 26.72 -9.54 -13.41
N ARG A 265 26.21 -10.52 -12.69
CA ARG A 265 25.15 -11.41 -13.17
C ARG A 265 23.90 -11.28 -12.32
N ASP A 266 22.78 -11.19 -13.01
CA ASP A 266 21.47 -11.22 -12.37
C ASP A 266 20.90 -12.62 -12.38
N TYR A 267 20.25 -12.96 -11.28
CA TYR A 267 19.48 -14.17 -11.10
C TYR A 267 18.09 -13.78 -10.63
N LEU A 268 17.08 -14.45 -11.17
CA LEU A 268 15.75 -14.42 -10.61
C LEU A 268 15.57 -15.70 -9.81
N TYR A 269 15.44 -15.56 -8.53
CA TYR A 269 15.00 -16.63 -7.65
C TYR A 269 13.49 -16.82 -7.84
N ALA A 270 13.09 -18.02 -8.18
CA ALA A 270 11.71 -18.43 -8.31
C ALA A 270 11.50 -19.68 -7.44
N GLY A 271 10.89 -19.48 -6.27
CA GLY A 271 10.50 -20.57 -5.37
C GLY A 271 9.21 -21.19 -5.84
N GLN A 272 9.11 -22.52 -5.80
CA GLN A 272 7.97 -23.30 -6.26
C GLN A 272 7.17 -23.84 -5.05
N ASP A 273 5.95 -24.23 -5.30
CA ASP A 273 4.98 -24.73 -4.31
C ASP A 273 5.38 -26.05 -3.63
N ASP A 274 6.36 -26.76 -4.18
CA ASP A 274 6.95 -27.96 -3.56
C ASP A 274 8.28 -27.68 -2.80
N GLY A 275 8.65 -26.42 -2.69
CA GLY A 275 9.88 -25.96 -2.09
C GLY A 275 11.09 -25.99 -3.01
N SER A 276 11.02 -26.58 -4.21
CA SER A 276 12.10 -26.50 -5.17
C SER A 276 12.30 -25.07 -5.65
N ILE A 277 13.53 -24.72 -6.04
CA ILE A 277 13.86 -23.38 -6.48
C ILE A 277 14.42 -23.39 -7.90
N ARG A 278 14.17 -22.32 -8.63
CA ARG A 278 14.80 -22.07 -9.93
C ARG A 278 15.54 -20.75 -9.89
N LEU A 279 16.75 -20.76 -10.41
CA LEU A 279 17.57 -19.56 -10.57
C LEU A 279 17.66 -19.22 -12.06
N LEU A 280 16.91 -18.19 -12.47
CA LEU A 280 16.69 -17.86 -13.86
C LEU A 280 17.57 -16.71 -14.35
N LYS A 281 17.71 -16.59 -15.66
CA LYS A 281 18.27 -15.42 -16.35
C LYS A 281 17.24 -14.28 -16.42
N ARG A 282 17.69 -13.07 -16.73
CA ARG A 282 16.78 -11.94 -17.08
C ARG A 282 15.84 -12.26 -18.25
N SER A 283 16.14 -13.25 -19.06
CA SER A 283 15.30 -13.69 -20.17
C SER A 283 14.29 -14.78 -19.81
N GLY A 284 14.30 -15.28 -18.57
CA GLY A 284 13.38 -16.30 -18.08
C GLY A 284 13.90 -17.74 -18.12
N GLY A 285 14.91 -18.04 -18.95
CA GLY A 285 15.48 -19.39 -18.99
C GLY A 285 16.34 -19.70 -17.77
N ASP A 286 16.46 -20.98 -17.41
CA ASP A 286 17.29 -21.41 -16.27
C ASP A 286 18.76 -20.99 -16.44
N ARG A 287 19.37 -20.55 -15.34
CA ARG A 287 20.77 -20.13 -15.27
C ARG A 287 21.63 -21.03 -14.44
N PHE A 288 21.11 -21.52 -13.35
CA PHE A 288 21.84 -22.35 -12.39
C PHE A 288 20.89 -23.36 -11.77
N ASP A 289 21.33 -24.61 -11.74
CA ASP A 289 20.62 -25.70 -11.09
C ASP A 289 21.09 -25.81 -9.64
N SER A 290 20.15 -25.68 -8.69
CA SER A 290 20.45 -25.71 -7.26
C SER A 290 19.73 -26.88 -6.60
N PRO A 291 20.44 -27.69 -5.81
CA PRO A 291 19.83 -28.78 -5.05
C PRO A 291 19.08 -28.33 -3.77
N VAL A 292 19.05 -27.02 -3.51
CA VAL A 292 18.40 -26.47 -2.32
C VAL A 292 16.89 -26.51 -2.48
N SER A 293 16.21 -26.82 -1.38
CA SER A 293 14.77 -26.67 -1.23
C SER A 293 14.46 -25.72 -0.07
N VAL A 294 13.49 -24.82 -0.27
CA VAL A 294 13.02 -23.84 0.72
C VAL A 294 11.53 -24.05 0.91
N PRO A 295 11.01 -24.17 2.15
CA PRO A 295 9.57 -24.31 2.37
C PRO A 295 8.79 -23.16 1.70
N PRO A 296 7.73 -23.45 0.94
CA PRO A 296 7.06 -22.46 0.09
C PRO A 296 6.38 -21.32 0.86
N GLU A 297 6.05 -21.55 2.12
CA GLU A 297 5.47 -20.56 3.04
C GLU A 297 6.53 -19.60 3.64
N GLN A 298 7.82 -19.94 3.53
CA GLN A 298 8.91 -19.14 4.06
C GLN A 298 9.41 -18.14 3.03
N THR A 299 9.61 -16.90 3.45
CA THR A 299 10.31 -15.88 2.65
C THR A 299 11.80 -15.96 2.93
N PRO A 300 12.61 -16.49 2.01
CA PRO A 300 14.05 -16.59 2.24
C PRO A 300 14.75 -15.25 2.08
N CYS A 301 15.87 -15.09 2.76
CA CYS A 301 16.86 -14.07 2.48
C CYS A 301 18.18 -14.69 2.03
N PHE A 302 19.12 -13.87 1.52
CA PHE A 302 20.28 -14.39 0.80
C PHE A 302 21.56 -13.69 1.21
N ARG A 303 22.54 -14.48 1.61
CA ARG A 303 23.91 -13.96 1.79
C ARG A 303 24.69 -14.21 0.53
N LEU A 304 24.87 -13.15 -0.26
CA LEU A 304 25.49 -13.23 -1.57
C LEU A 304 27.02 -13.20 -1.45
N SER A 305 27.68 -14.04 -2.25
CA SER A 305 29.13 -14.21 -2.30
C SER A 305 29.69 -13.92 -3.70
N GLN A 306 30.91 -14.35 -4.00
CA GLN A 306 31.57 -14.13 -5.31
C GLN A 306 30.87 -14.87 -6.46
N SER A 307 30.21 -15.98 -6.16
CA SER A 307 29.45 -16.78 -7.13
C SER A 307 28.11 -17.22 -6.54
N ILE A 308 27.16 -17.53 -7.42
CA ILE A 308 25.86 -18.06 -6.95
C ILE A 308 26.06 -19.39 -6.23
N ALA A 309 26.94 -20.25 -6.69
CA ALA A 309 27.20 -21.55 -6.06
C ALA A 309 27.75 -21.44 -4.63
N SER A 310 28.51 -20.39 -4.32
CA SER A 310 29.04 -20.12 -2.98
C SER A 310 28.16 -19.16 -2.16
N SER A 311 27.11 -18.62 -2.75
CA SER A 311 26.11 -17.85 -2.03
C SER A 311 25.15 -18.77 -1.25
N THR A 312 24.53 -18.22 -0.23
CA THR A 312 23.64 -19.00 0.64
C THR A 312 22.22 -18.43 0.67
N VAL A 313 21.29 -19.30 0.95
CA VAL A 313 19.89 -18.98 1.26
C VAL A 313 19.61 -19.28 2.72
N LEU A 314 18.96 -18.36 3.41
CA LEU A 314 18.53 -18.48 4.79
C LEU A 314 17.00 -18.55 4.84
N TYR A 315 16.49 -19.47 5.66
CA TYR A 315 15.05 -19.66 5.86
C TYR A 315 14.79 -20.38 7.20
N SER A 316 13.55 -20.34 7.70
CA SER A 316 13.11 -21.17 8.82
C SER A 316 12.58 -22.50 8.29
N ASP A 317 13.01 -23.62 8.86
CA ASP A 317 12.48 -24.94 8.50
C ASP A 317 11.17 -25.25 9.24
N GLU A 318 10.54 -26.39 8.93
CA GLU A 318 9.28 -26.84 9.54
C GLU A 318 9.34 -26.99 11.07
N GLN A 319 10.52 -27.19 11.64
CA GLN A 319 10.75 -27.26 13.08
C GLN A 319 11.10 -25.89 13.68
N GLY A 320 11.11 -24.83 12.86
CA GLY A 320 11.47 -23.48 13.24
C GLY A 320 12.98 -23.24 13.35
N TRP A 321 13.85 -24.17 12.96
CA TRP A 321 15.28 -23.91 12.94
C TRP A 321 15.67 -23.05 11.76
N ILE A 322 16.50 -22.03 12.00
CA ILE A 322 17.08 -21.28 10.92
C ILE A 322 18.09 -22.15 10.17
N GLN A 323 17.91 -22.27 8.90
CA GLN A 323 18.79 -22.97 7.98
C GLN A 323 19.53 -21.96 7.13
N GLU A 324 20.84 -22.17 6.93
CA GLU A 324 21.64 -21.49 5.94
C GLU A 324 22.28 -22.52 5.03
N ARG A 325 21.93 -22.51 3.73
CA ARG A 325 22.31 -23.54 2.76
C ARG A 325 23.02 -22.92 1.56
N THR A 326 24.13 -23.53 1.13
CA THR A 326 24.81 -23.08 -0.10
C THR A 326 24.01 -23.50 -1.32
N PHE A 327 23.86 -22.60 -2.28
CA PHE A 327 23.12 -22.87 -3.52
C PHE A 327 23.76 -24.01 -4.35
N GLY A 328 25.08 -24.17 -4.28
CA GLY A 328 25.80 -25.14 -5.12
C GLY A 328 25.69 -26.56 -4.63
N THR A 329 25.73 -26.80 -3.35
CA THR A 329 25.87 -28.15 -2.74
C THR A 329 24.80 -28.49 -1.74
N ASN A 330 23.94 -27.54 -1.35
CA ASN A 330 22.98 -27.67 -0.25
C ASN A 330 23.64 -27.97 1.10
N GLU A 331 24.93 -27.66 1.25
CA GLU A 331 25.62 -27.82 2.53
C GLU A 331 25.08 -26.84 3.57
N ALA A 332 24.94 -27.32 4.80
CA ALA A 332 24.61 -26.51 5.95
C ALA A 332 25.82 -25.70 6.37
N VAL A 333 25.68 -24.40 6.44
CA VAL A 333 26.76 -23.47 6.81
C VAL A 333 26.23 -22.40 7.77
N GLY A 334 27.10 -21.54 8.27
CA GLY A 334 26.77 -20.32 8.98
C GLY A 334 25.73 -20.51 10.08
N MET A 335 24.59 -19.90 9.90
CA MET A 335 23.46 -19.88 10.88
C MET A 335 22.72 -21.20 11.02
N SER A 336 23.04 -22.23 10.23
CA SER A 336 22.29 -23.49 10.28
C SER A 336 22.16 -24.08 11.68
N ARG A 337 20.94 -24.14 12.18
CA ARG A 337 20.55 -24.67 13.50
C ARG A 337 21.20 -23.95 14.70
N MET A 338 21.61 -22.71 14.55
CA MET A 338 22.12 -21.92 15.68
C MET A 338 20.97 -21.34 16.52
N THR A 339 19.87 -20.98 15.91
CA THR A 339 18.69 -20.46 16.59
C THR A 339 17.40 -20.93 15.94
N ARG A 340 16.28 -20.70 16.63
CA ARG A 340 14.92 -20.93 16.12
C ARG A 340 14.21 -19.60 15.92
N GLY A 341 13.41 -19.51 14.85
CA GLY A 341 12.59 -18.34 14.56
C GLY A 341 11.46 -18.64 13.60
N LEU A 342 10.49 -17.74 13.60
CA LEU A 342 9.33 -17.78 12.72
C LEU A 342 9.70 -17.36 11.30
N SER A 343 10.62 -16.41 11.21
CA SER A 343 11.13 -15.88 9.93
C SER A 343 12.56 -15.37 10.10
N VAL A 344 13.22 -15.17 8.98
CA VAL A 344 14.57 -14.59 8.91
C VAL A 344 14.60 -13.53 7.82
N SER A 345 15.31 -12.42 8.09
CA SER A 345 15.57 -11.34 7.15
C SER A 345 17.01 -10.85 7.27
N MET A 346 17.43 -9.98 6.36
CA MET A 346 18.73 -9.33 6.42
C MET A 346 18.56 -7.83 6.24
N GLU A 347 19.25 -7.04 7.07
CA GLU A 347 19.18 -5.58 7.09
C GLU A 347 20.50 -5.02 7.65
N ASP A 348 21.01 -3.97 7.02
CA ASP A 348 22.16 -3.19 7.53
C ASP A 348 21.65 -2.19 8.57
N ARG A 349 21.63 -2.61 9.86
CA ARG A 349 21.06 -1.82 10.95
C ARG A 349 21.96 -0.75 11.51
N ASP A 350 23.26 -0.99 11.49
CA ASP A 350 24.23 -0.06 12.02
C ASP A 350 24.85 0.84 10.92
N SER A 351 24.42 0.64 9.67
CA SER A 351 24.86 1.39 8.48
C SER A 351 26.36 1.28 8.20
N ASP A 352 26.94 0.12 8.53
CA ASP A 352 28.36 -0.17 8.24
C ASP A 352 28.56 -0.77 6.83
N GLY A 353 27.47 -1.04 6.11
CA GLY A 353 27.46 -1.62 4.76
C GLY A 353 27.43 -3.15 4.78
N ILE A 354 27.31 -3.79 5.91
CA ILE A 354 27.21 -5.23 6.09
C ILE A 354 25.84 -5.54 6.69
N GLU A 355 25.06 -6.39 6.03
CA GLU A 355 23.74 -6.75 6.52
C GLU A 355 23.82 -7.74 7.69
N GLU A 356 23.12 -7.45 8.80
CA GLU A 356 22.86 -8.35 9.90
C GLU A 356 21.74 -9.33 9.54
N VAL A 357 21.79 -10.52 10.12
CA VAL A 357 20.70 -11.49 10.09
C VAL A 357 19.76 -11.22 11.25
N ILE A 358 18.49 -10.99 10.94
CA ILE A 358 17.45 -10.72 11.90
C ILE A 358 16.52 -11.92 11.93
N VAL A 359 16.40 -12.52 13.11
CA VAL A 359 15.54 -13.68 13.33
C VAL A 359 14.37 -13.26 14.21
N GLN A 360 13.17 -13.34 13.66
CA GLN A 360 11.95 -13.09 14.41
C GLN A 360 11.59 -14.34 15.20
N THR A 361 11.61 -14.25 16.52
CA THR A 361 11.26 -15.35 17.43
C THR A 361 9.91 -15.07 18.10
N VAL A 362 9.39 -16.04 18.85
CA VAL A 362 8.18 -15.87 19.67
C VAL A 362 8.38 -14.88 20.82
N ASP A 363 9.62 -14.72 21.27
CA ASP A 363 9.99 -13.88 22.42
C ASP A 363 10.46 -12.47 21.96
N GLY A 364 10.54 -12.23 20.66
CA GLY A 364 11.02 -10.98 20.09
C GLY A 364 12.01 -11.22 18.96
N GLU A 365 12.92 -10.30 18.79
CA GLU A 365 13.86 -10.26 17.69
C GLU A 365 15.28 -10.55 18.16
N GLU A 366 15.99 -11.40 17.42
CA GLU A 366 17.41 -11.65 17.60
C GLU A 366 18.18 -11.06 16.40
N VAL A 367 19.26 -10.34 16.69
CA VAL A 367 20.14 -9.78 15.66
C VAL A 367 21.50 -10.47 15.72
N TRP A 368 21.99 -10.92 14.55
CA TRP A 368 23.20 -11.68 14.40
C TRP A 368 24.12 -11.02 13.38
N ASN A 369 25.39 -10.80 13.73
CA ASN A 369 26.37 -10.18 12.83
C ASN A 369 26.86 -11.15 11.73
N ALA A 370 27.66 -10.63 10.81
CA ALA A 370 28.22 -11.41 9.71
C ALA A 370 29.09 -12.60 10.16
N ARG A 371 29.52 -12.65 11.41
CA ARG A 371 30.28 -13.77 12.00
C ARG A 371 29.37 -14.79 12.67
N ASN A 372 28.06 -14.62 12.56
CA ASN A 372 27.04 -15.42 13.24
C ASN A 372 27.16 -15.35 14.78
N GLU A 373 27.50 -14.19 15.30
CA GLU A 373 27.49 -13.88 16.72
C GLU A 373 26.22 -13.06 17.04
N ARG A 374 25.47 -13.47 18.06
CA ARG A 374 24.29 -12.72 18.50
C ARG A 374 24.73 -11.39 19.14
N ILE A 375 24.24 -10.27 18.62
CA ILE A 375 24.58 -8.92 19.07
C ILE A 375 23.45 -8.17 19.76
N SER A 376 22.21 -8.67 19.70
CA SER A 376 21.10 -8.15 20.49
C SER A 376 20.69 -9.13 21.60
N PRO A 377 20.18 -8.61 22.71
CA PRO A 377 19.71 -9.46 23.82
C PRO A 377 18.56 -10.36 23.43
#